data_bfad878c22d868b3dc88ee5ed84f61bf
#
_entry.id   bfad878c22d868b3dc88ee5ed84f61bf
#
_cell.length_a   1.000
_cell.length_b   1.000
_cell.length_c   1.000
_cell.angle_alpha   90.00
_cell.angle_beta   90.00
_cell.angle_gamma   90.00
#
_symmetry.space_group_name_H-M   'P 1'
#
loop_
_entity.id
_entity.type
_entity.pdbx_description
1 polymer ?
#
loop_
_entity_poly.entity_id
_entity_poly.type
_entity_poly.pdbx_seq_one_letter_code
_entity_poly.pdbx_strand_id
1 'polypeptide(L)'
;LFPYTTLFRSINHARLRYLDDITGSRVTTVMSNAANLAEEVTNADLVIGSVLIPGALAPKLVSEDLIRQMRPGSAFVDIAIDQGGCGETSRPTTHHDPTYLVHDVVHYCVSNMPGAVPRTSTYALTNVTLGYGLTIAQKGIDAAIEADPAVKKGINTYRGKLTYKAVAEAFGMEHSEI
;
A
#
# COMPACT_ATOMS: atom_id res chain seq x y z
N LEU A 1 -30.84 -3.36 -3.08
CA LEU A 1 -29.68 -2.51 -3.43
C LEU A 1 -29.31 -1.72 -2.19
N PHE A 2 -28.30 -2.15 -1.52
CA PHE A 2 -27.76 -1.41 -0.37
C PHE A 2 -27.01 -0.19 -0.90
N PRO A 3 -27.27 1.01 -0.38
CA PRO A 3 -26.45 2.17 -0.68
C PRO A 3 -25.11 1.98 0.02
N TYR A 4 -24.13 1.37 -0.68
CA TYR A 4 -22.77 1.34 -0.17
C TYR A 4 -22.23 2.78 -0.17
N THR A 5 -21.99 3.32 1.01
CA THR A 5 -21.27 4.57 1.13
C THR A 5 -19.78 4.23 1.08
N THR A 6 -19.13 4.57 -0.01
CA THR A 6 -17.68 4.45 -0.13
C THR A 6 -17.04 5.75 0.29
N LEU A 7 -16.05 5.67 1.17
CA LEU A 7 -15.33 6.81 1.69
C LEU A 7 -13.84 6.66 1.41
N PHE A 8 -13.21 7.70 0.86
CA PHE A 8 -11.77 7.80 0.69
C PHE A 8 -11.15 8.81 1.64
N ARG A 9 -10.06 8.42 2.28
CA ARG A 9 -9.29 9.28 3.16
C ARG A 9 -7.87 9.44 2.68
N SER A 10 -7.38 10.66 2.69
CA SER A 10 -5.99 10.98 2.34
C SER A 10 -5.54 12.26 3.06
N ILE A 11 -4.24 12.40 3.25
CA ILE A 11 -3.60 13.66 3.63
C ILE A 11 -3.38 14.56 2.41
N ASN A 12 -3.54 14.03 1.20
CA ASN A 12 -3.32 14.75 -0.05
C ASN A 12 -4.62 15.34 -0.57
N HIS A 13 -4.82 16.64 -0.34
CA HIS A 13 -6.02 17.37 -0.75
C HIS A 13 -6.24 17.34 -2.28
N ALA A 14 -5.18 17.48 -3.08
CA ALA A 14 -5.29 17.44 -4.54
C ALA A 14 -5.79 16.07 -5.03
N ARG A 15 -5.34 14.97 -4.37
CA ARG A 15 -5.82 13.62 -4.67
C ARG A 15 -7.28 13.41 -4.28
N LEU A 16 -7.71 13.95 -3.14
CA LEU A 16 -9.12 13.90 -2.72
C LEU A 16 -10.01 14.63 -3.72
N ARG A 17 -9.61 15.83 -4.15
CA ARG A 17 -10.34 16.60 -5.18
C ARG A 17 -10.42 15.81 -6.50
N TYR A 18 -9.31 15.26 -6.97
CA TYR A 18 -9.30 14.43 -8.18
C TYR A 18 -10.27 13.24 -8.08
N LEU A 19 -10.32 12.57 -6.92
CA LEU A 19 -11.24 11.45 -6.71
C LEU A 19 -12.70 11.92 -6.73
N ASP A 20 -13.01 13.04 -6.11
CA ASP A 20 -14.35 13.63 -6.12
C ASP A 20 -14.79 13.97 -7.56
N ASP A 21 -13.92 14.60 -8.35
CA ASP A 21 -14.16 14.95 -9.74
C ASP A 21 -14.45 13.71 -10.62
N ILE A 22 -13.62 12.66 -10.54
CA ILE A 22 -13.78 11.47 -11.40
C ILE A 22 -14.91 10.54 -10.97
N THR A 23 -15.30 10.59 -9.69
CA THR A 23 -16.41 9.77 -9.17
C THR A 23 -17.76 10.47 -9.26
N GLY A 24 -17.80 11.76 -9.60
CA GLY A 24 -19.03 12.55 -9.69
C GLY A 24 -19.78 12.57 -8.36
N SER A 25 -19.07 12.79 -7.26
CA SER A 25 -19.59 12.84 -5.88
C SER A 25 -20.33 11.57 -5.41
N ARG A 26 -20.09 10.44 -6.07
CA ARG A 26 -20.63 9.12 -5.63
C ARG A 26 -19.84 8.53 -4.44
N VAL A 27 -18.76 9.17 -4.09
CA VAL A 27 -17.85 8.75 -3.02
C VAL A 27 -17.62 9.93 -2.11
N THR A 28 -17.63 9.72 -0.81
CA THR A 28 -17.28 10.75 0.16
C THR A 28 -15.76 10.84 0.28
N THR A 29 -15.21 12.05 0.20
CA THR A 29 -13.77 12.28 0.42
C THR A 29 -13.54 13.02 1.74
N VAL A 30 -12.60 12.54 2.55
CA VAL A 30 -12.34 13.08 3.89
C VAL A 30 -10.84 13.30 4.10
N MET A 31 -10.49 14.45 4.65
CA MET A 31 -9.10 14.70 5.08
C MET A 31 -8.72 13.77 6.25
N SER A 32 -7.57 13.14 6.12
CA SER A 32 -7.05 12.23 7.14
C SER A 32 -6.47 13.00 8.32
N ASN A 33 -7.09 12.85 9.47
CA ASN A 33 -6.60 13.23 10.79
C ASN A 33 -7.06 12.17 11.81
N ALA A 34 -6.57 12.24 13.04
CA ALA A 34 -6.86 11.22 14.04
C ALA A 34 -8.36 11.12 14.39
N ALA A 35 -9.07 12.27 14.50
CA ALA A 35 -10.48 12.29 14.84
C ALA A 35 -11.33 11.67 13.73
N ASN A 36 -11.16 12.13 12.48
CA ASN A 36 -11.88 11.55 11.34
C ASN A 36 -11.55 10.07 11.14
N LEU A 37 -10.28 9.66 11.45
CA LEU A 37 -9.90 8.24 11.38
C LEU A 37 -10.71 7.41 12.36
N ALA A 38 -10.77 7.86 13.60
CA ALA A 38 -11.48 7.12 14.64
C ALA A 38 -12.97 7.01 14.31
N GLU A 39 -13.61 8.11 13.92
CA GLU A 39 -15.02 8.14 13.57
C GLU A 39 -15.36 7.18 12.41
N GLU A 40 -14.60 7.25 11.33
CA GLU A 40 -14.89 6.45 10.13
C GLU A 40 -14.57 4.97 10.30
N VAL A 41 -13.45 4.64 10.96
CA VAL A 41 -13.07 3.24 11.20
C VAL A 41 -14.07 2.54 12.10
N THR A 42 -14.51 3.19 13.18
CA THR A 42 -15.44 2.57 14.14
C THR A 42 -16.85 2.38 13.58
N ASN A 43 -17.25 3.19 12.60
CA ASN A 43 -18.55 3.10 11.95
C ASN A 43 -18.57 2.23 10.69
N ALA A 44 -17.42 1.84 10.16
CA ALA A 44 -17.34 1.07 8.92
C ALA A 44 -17.65 -0.41 9.12
N ASP A 45 -18.31 -1.00 8.13
CA ASP A 45 -18.46 -2.46 8.02
C ASP A 45 -17.24 -3.11 7.33
N LEU A 46 -16.54 -2.33 6.49
CA LEU A 46 -15.30 -2.74 5.83
C LEU A 46 -14.31 -1.58 5.81
N VAL A 47 -13.16 -1.79 6.40
CA VAL A 47 -12.01 -0.87 6.35
C VAL A 47 -10.93 -1.45 5.44
N ILE A 48 -10.43 -0.66 4.50
CA ILE A 48 -9.31 -1.04 3.62
C ILE A 48 -8.14 -0.10 3.88
N GLY A 49 -7.08 -0.62 4.49
CA GLY A 49 -5.82 0.07 4.72
C GLY A 49 -4.90 -0.05 3.51
N SER A 50 -4.56 1.06 2.86
CA SER A 50 -3.72 1.06 1.66
C SER A 50 -2.69 2.20 1.67
N VAL A 51 -2.12 2.48 2.83
CA VAL A 51 -1.06 3.49 2.96
C VAL A 51 0.24 2.97 2.33
N LEU A 52 0.89 3.82 1.55
CA LEU A 52 2.16 3.51 0.91
C LEU A 52 3.17 4.63 1.19
N ILE A 53 4.30 4.26 1.79
CA ILE A 53 5.50 5.10 1.87
C ILE A 53 6.60 4.36 1.13
N PRO A 54 7.02 4.82 -0.05
CA PRO A 54 8.02 4.12 -0.85
C PRO A 54 9.32 3.88 -0.07
N GLY A 55 9.73 2.60 0.03
CA GLY A 55 10.96 2.18 0.69
C GLY A 55 10.95 2.22 2.22
N ALA A 56 9.82 2.52 2.87
CA ALA A 56 9.70 2.55 4.33
C ALA A 56 8.55 1.66 4.83
N LEU A 57 8.57 1.39 6.13
CA LEU A 57 7.46 0.71 6.79
C LEU A 57 6.18 1.58 6.76
N ALA A 58 5.04 0.94 6.63
CA ALA A 58 3.75 1.61 6.75
C ALA A 58 3.56 2.14 8.19
N PRO A 59 3.07 3.38 8.37
CA PRO A 59 2.73 3.87 9.68
C PRO A 59 1.52 3.12 10.25
N LYS A 60 1.51 2.87 11.55
CA LYS A 60 0.37 2.27 12.24
C LYS A 60 -0.74 3.32 12.42
N LEU A 61 -1.70 3.30 11.50
CA LEU A 61 -2.81 4.24 11.48
C LEU A 61 -4.03 3.74 12.25
N VAL A 62 -4.29 2.42 12.22
CA VAL A 62 -5.42 1.79 12.90
C VAL A 62 -4.90 1.08 14.15
N SER A 63 -5.14 1.67 15.31
CA SER A 63 -4.75 1.08 16.59
C SER A 63 -5.61 -0.14 16.95
N GLU A 64 -5.13 -0.98 17.85
CA GLU A 64 -5.92 -2.08 18.40
C GLU A 64 -7.19 -1.58 19.09
N ASP A 65 -7.13 -0.42 19.75
CA ASP A 65 -8.29 0.19 20.39
C ASP A 65 -9.38 0.60 19.39
N LEU A 66 -9.01 1.06 18.18
CA LEU A 66 -9.97 1.32 17.12
C LEU A 66 -10.59 0.02 16.60
N ILE A 67 -9.81 -1.02 16.40
CA ILE A 67 -10.31 -2.35 16.02
C ILE A 67 -11.32 -2.87 17.05
N ARG A 68 -11.05 -2.71 18.33
CA ARG A 68 -11.96 -3.12 19.42
C ARG A 68 -13.30 -2.37 19.40
N GLN A 69 -13.32 -1.16 18.87
CA GLN A 69 -14.52 -0.33 18.76
C GLN A 69 -15.30 -0.57 17.46
N MET A 70 -14.74 -1.30 16.49
CA MET A 70 -15.47 -1.68 15.29
C MET A 70 -16.62 -2.64 15.62
N ARG A 71 -17.61 -2.68 14.72
CA ARG A 71 -18.75 -3.59 14.91
C ARG A 71 -18.29 -5.05 14.81
N PRO A 72 -18.77 -5.95 15.69
CA PRO A 72 -18.54 -7.37 15.54
C PRO A 72 -18.97 -7.87 14.15
N GLY A 73 -18.11 -8.67 13.49
CA GLY A 73 -18.34 -9.18 12.15
C GLY A 73 -17.95 -8.22 11.02
N SER A 74 -17.50 -6.99 11.33
CA SER A 74 -16.88 -6.11 10.34
C SER A 74 -15.53 -6.66 9.87
N ALA A 75 -14.97 -6.08 8.80
CA ALA A 75 -13.73 -6.55 8.20
C ALA A 75 -12.68 -5.44 8.08
N PHE A 76 -11.43 -5.80 8.37
CA PHE A 76 -10.24 -4.97 8.14
C PHE A 76 -9.31 -5.65 7.13
N VAL A 77 -9.14 -5.04 5.97
CA VAL A 77 -8.25 -5.50 4.90
C VAL A 77 -7.01 -4.61 4.88
N ASP A 78 -5.84 -5.16 5.17
CA ASP A 78 -4.60 -4.40 5.19
C ASP A 78 -3.76 -4.70 3.95
N ILE A 79 -3.91 -3.85 2.91
CA ILE A 79 -3.11 -3.95 1.67
C ILE A 79 -1.65 -3.54 1.91
N ALA A 80 -1.40 -2.72 2.93
CA ALA A 80 -0.06 -2.29 3.31
C ALA A 80 0.76 -3.38 4.01
N ILE A 81 0.24 -4.61 4.09
CA ILE A 81 0.85 -5.71 4.86
C ILE A 81 2.28 -6.03 4.42
N ASP A 82 2.58 -5.94 3.12
CA ASP A 82 3.93 -6.16 2.57
C ASP A 82 4.97 -5.13 3.08
N GLN A 83 4.48 -4.00 3.62
CA GLN A 83 5.28 -2.95 4.27
C GLN A 83 5.08 -2.92 5.79
N GLY A 84 4.76 -4.05 6.39
CA GLY A 84 4.56 -4.18 7.83
C GLY A 84 3.13 -3.90 8.31
N GLY A 85 2.21 -3.54 7.39
CA GLY A 85 0.81 -3.26 7.70
C GLY A 85 0.56 -1.92 8.39
N CYS A 86 -0.61 -1.34 8.16
CA CYS A 86 -1.03 -0.07 8.77
C CYS A 86 -1.92 -0.25 10.00
N GLY A 87 -2.33 -1.46 10.33
CA GLY A 87 -2.99 -1.80 11.60
C GLY A 87 -1.99 -2.31 12.64
N GLU A 88 -2.19 -1.99 13.92
CA GLU A 88 -1.39 -2.55 15.01
C GLU A 88 -1.62 -4.06 15.15
N THR A 89 -2.85 -4.51 14.87
CA THR A 89 -3.27 -5.92 14.92
C THR A 89 -2.94 -6.69 13.63
N SER A 90 -2.38 -6.02 12.61
CA SER A 90 -2.05 -6.65 11.33
C SER A 90 -0.86 -7.59 11.46
N ARG A 91 -1.05 -8.82 10.97
CA ARG A 91 0.02 -9.81 10.78
C ARG A 91 -0.11 -10.47 9.41
N PRO A 92 1.00 -10.77 8.72
CA PRO A 92 0.94 -11.41 7.41
C PRO A 92 0.20 -12.75 7.45
N THR A 93 -0.63 -12.97 6.44
CA THR A 93 -1.31 -14.24 6.17
C THR A 93 -1.01 -14.72 4.76
N THR A 94 -1.49 -15.90 4.41
CA THR A 94 -1.27 -16.51 3.10
C THR A 94 -2.59 -16.75 2.38
N HIS A 95 -2.56 -16.99 1.07
CA HIS A 95 -3.76 -17.37 0.33
C HIS A 95 -4.38 -18.68 0.79
N HIS A 96 -3.64 -19.54 1.48
CA HIS A 96 -4.12 -20.81 2.01
C HIS A 96 -4.88 -20.63 3.34
N ASP A 97 -4.43 -19.70 4.18
CA ASP A 97 -5.07 -19.32 5.46
C ASP A 97 -5.16 -17.79 5.51
N PRO A 98 -6.18 -17.20 4.82
CA PRO A 98 -6.16 -15.78 4.49
C PRO A 98 -6.66 -14.85 5.60
N THR A 99 -7.44 -15.36 6.56
CA THR A 99 -8.15 -14.53 7.53
C THR A 99 -7.92 -14.98 8.97
N TYR A 100 -8.08 -14.06 9.88
CA TYR A 100 -8.11 -14.32 11.32
C TYR A 100 -9.03 -13.31 12.03
N LEU A 101 -9.41 -13.58 13.25
CA LEU A 101 -10.25 -12.70 14.07
C LEU A 101 -9.42 -12.00 15.14
N VAL A 102 -9.67 -10.69 15.32
CA VAL A 102 -9.23 -9.92 16.48
C VAL A 102 -10.40 -9.06 16.93
N HIS A 103 -10.84 -9.19 18.16
CA HIS A 103 -12.00 -8.49 18.73
C HIS A 103 -13.27 -8.62 17.87
N ASP A 104 -13.53 -9.83 17.37
CA ASP A 104 -14.65 -10.15 16.46
C ASP A 104 -14.63 -9.41 15.11
N VAL A 105 -13.51 -8.76 14.75
CA VAL A 105 -13.26 -8.15 13.43
C VAL A 105 -12.44 -9.10 12.57
N VAL A 106 -12.93 -9.38 11.36
CA VAL A 106 -12.24 -10.24 10.39
C VAL A 106 -11.05 -9.48 9.80
N HIS A 107 -9.85 -10.00 9.98
CA HIS A 107 -8.64 -9.46 9.34
C HIS A 107 -8.28 -10.25 8.10
N TYR A 108 -8.01 -9.54 7.00
CA TYR A 108 -7.47 -10.09 5.76
C TYR A 108 -6.17 -9.35 5.44
N CYS A 109 -5.05 -10.01 5.66
CA CYS A 109 -3.70 -9.43 5.57
C CYS A 109 -2.79 -10.31 4.72
N VAL A 110 -3.30 -10.81 3.58
CA VAL A 110 -2.56 -11.72 2.71
C VAL A 110 -1.42 -10.98 2.02
N SER A 111 -0.19 -11.45 2.23
CA SER A 111 0.96 -10.99 1.45
C SER A 111 0.78 -11.37 -0.02
N ASN A 112 1.12 -10.45 -0.92
CA ASN A 112 0.92 -10.65 -2.35
C ASN A 112 -0.55 -10.93 -2.72
N MET A 113 -1.47 -10.09 -2.27
CA MET A 113 -2.90 -10.15 -2.64
C MET A 113 -3.14 -10.31 -4.17
N PRO A 114 -2.36 -9.65 -5.06
CA PRO A 114 -2.49 -9.85 -6.50
C PRO A 114 -2.31 -11.30 -6.97
N GLY A 115 -1.65 -12.14 -6.18
CA GLY A 115 -1.50 -13.58 -6.45
C GLY A 115 -2.82 -14.34 -6.48
N ALA A 116 -3.89 -13.82 -5.90
CA ALA A 116 -5.25 -14.39 -5.99
C ALA A 116 -5.86 -14.28 -7.40
N VAL A 117 -5.38 -13.36 -8.22
CA VAL A 117 -5.81 -13.14 -9.62
C VAL A 117 -4.60 -13.11 -10.57
N PRO A 118 -3.83 -14.21 -10.65
CA PRO A 118 -2.48 -14.21 -11.20
C PRO A 118 -2.43 -13.81 -12.67
N ARG A 119 -3.42 -14.19 -13.48
CA ARG A 119 -3.47 -13.79 -14.89
C ARG A 119 -3.56 -12.28 -15.05
N THR A 120 -4.50 -11.64 -14.38
CA THR A 120 -4.71 -10.19 -14.47
C THR A 120 -3.50 -9.43 -13.94
N SER A 121 -2.99 -9.85 -12.80
CA SER A 121 -1.85 -9.21 -12.12
C SER A 121 -0.57 -9.32 -12.94
N THR A 122 -0.30 -10.48 -13.54
CA THR A 122 0.88 -10.70 -14.38
C THR A 122 0.84 -9.79 -15.61
N TYR A 123 -0.27 -9.76 -16.35
CA TYR A 123 -0.38 -8.88 -17.52
C TYR A 123 -0.27 -7.40 -17.14
N ALA A 124 -0.93 -6.98 -16.05
CA ALA A 124 -0.84 -5.59 -15.59
C ALA A 124 0.60 -5.20 -15.26
N LEU A 125 1.32 -6.05 -14.50
CA LEU A 125 2.69 -5.79 -14.10
C LEU A 125 3.65 -5.82 -15.29
N THR A 126 3.59 -6.85 -16.14
CA THR A 126 4.51 -7.00 -17.27
C THR A 126 4.33 -5.90 -18.30
N ASN A 127 3.09 -5.44 -18.55
CA ASN A 127 2.84 -4.35 -19.49
C ASN A 127 3.51 -3.03 -19.07
N VAL A 128 3.64 -2.76 -17.78
CA VAL A 128 4.27 -1.52 -17.30
C VAL A 128 5.77 -1.66 -17.05
N THR A 129 6.28 -2.89 -16.85
CA THR A 129 7.70 -3.14 -16.53
C THR A 129 8.55 -3.54 -17.72
N LEU A 130 7.96 -4.12 -18.77
CA LEU A 130 8.67 -4.63 -19.94
C LEU A 130 9.57 -3.57 -20.61
N GLY A 131 9.08 -2.34 -20.73
CA GLY A 131 9.84 -1.24 -21.34
C GLY A 131 11.15 -0.97 -20.61
N TYR A 132 11.13 -0.96 -19.29
CA TYR A 132 12.34 -0.80 -18.47
C TYR A 132 13.30 -1.98 -18.65
N GLY A 133 12.78 -3.21 -18.63
CA GLY A 133 13.58 -4.42 -18.87
C GLY A 133 14.28 -4.39 -20.23
N LEU A 134 13.56 -4.02 -21.29
CA LEU A 134 14.13 -3.90 -22.64
C LEU A 134 15.19 -2.80 -22.72
N THR A 135 14.96 -1.66 -22.06
CA THR A 135 15.94 -0.56 -22.02
C THR A 135 17.25 -1.02 -21.37
N ILE A 136 17.15 -1.71 -20.23
CA ILE A 136 18.33 -2.26 -19.56
C ILE A 136 19.03 -3.32 -20.41
N ALA A 137 18.28 -4.21 -21.05
CA ALA A 137 18.83 -5.26 -21.90
C ALA A 137 19.56 -4.73 -23.14
N GLN A 138 19.06 -3.64 -23.73
CA GLN A 138 19.63 -3.03 -24.94
C GLN A 138 20.83 -2.12 -24.66
N LYS A 139 20.75 -1.33 -23.58
CA LYS A 139 21.76 -0.30 -23.28
C LYS A 139 22.79 -0.72 -22.23
N GLY A 140 22.50 -1.75 -21.46
CA GLY A 140 23.19 -2.07 -20.21
C GLY A 140 22.71 -1.18 -19.07
N ILE A 141 23.02 -1.60 -17.84
CA ILE A 141 22.49 -0.94 -16.62
C ILE A 141 23.01 0.48 -16.45
N ASP A 142 24.29 0.72 -16.72
CA ASP A 142 24.92 2.03 -16.52
C ASP A 142 24.27 3.09 -17.43
N ALA A 143 24.18 2.82 -18.73
CA ALA A 143 23.57 3.73 -19.68
C ALA A 143 22.05 3.86 -19.50
N ALA A 144 21.37 2.83 -18.98
CA ALA A 144 19.95 2.92 -18.63
C ALA A 144 19.69 3.84 -17.44
N ILE A 145 20.54 3.80 -16.42
CA ILE A 145 20.48 4.69 -15.25
C ILE A 145 20.66 6.16 -15.67
N GLU A 146 21.62 6.44 -16.58
CA GLU A 146 21.86 7.79 -17.08
C GLU A 146 20.72 8.30 -17.97
N ALA A 147 20.13 7.42 -18.78
CA ALA A 147 19.11 7.78 -19.74
C ALA A 147 17.71 7.97 -19.16
N ASP A 148 17.39 7.29 -18.06
CA ASP A 148 16.04 7.27 -17.48
C ASP A 148 16.04 7.45 -15.96
N PRO A 149 15.57 8.61 -15.47
CA PRO A 149 15.44 8.86 -14.04
C PRO A 149 14.54 7.85 -13.29
N ALA A 150 13.60 7.19 -13.96
CA ALA A 150 12.75 6.17 -13.36
C ALA A 150 13.55 4.89 -13.11
N VAL A 151 14.42 4.49 -14.05
CA VAL A 151 15.36 3.39 -13.85
C VAL A 151 16.28 3.71 -12.67
N LYS A 152 16.88 4.91 -12.64
CA LYS A 152 17.74 5.34 -11.53
C LYS A 152 17.03 5.23 -10.17
N LYS A 153 15.80 5.70 -10.05
CA LYS A 153 14.99 5.60 -8.82
C LYS A 153 14.65 4.17 -8.41
N GLY A 154 14.61 3.24 -9.35
CA GLY A 154 14.35 1.83 -9.10
C GLY A 154 15.57 1.05 -8.58
N ILE A 155 16.76 1.61 -8.60
CA ILE A 155 17.99 0.94 -8.18
C ILE A 155 18.13 1.00 -6.66
N ASN A 156 17.94 -0.12 -6.00
CA ASN A 156 18.13 -0.26 -4.56
C ASN A 156 19.56 -0.64 -4.19
N THR A 157 20.20 -1.44 -5.05
CA THR A 157 21.59 -1.87 -4.88
C THR A 157 22.35 -1.72 -6.18
N TYR A 158 23.59 -1.21 -6.12
CA TYR A 158 24.42 -1.04 -7.29
C TYR A 158 25.90 -1.24 -6.91
N ARG A 159 26.57 -2.13 -7.63
CA ARG A 159 28.00 -2.48 -7.41
C ARG A 159 28.32 -2.79 -5.93
N GLY A 160 27.43 -3.55 -5.28
CA GLY A 160 27.58 -4.00 -3.89
C GLY A 160 27.27 -2.93 -2.82
N LYS A 161 26.69 -1.79 -3.20
CA LYS A 161 26.29 -0.72 -2.29
C LYS A 161 24.79 -0.52 -2.28
N LEU A 162 24.21 -0.11 -1.15
CA LEU A 162 22.82 0.34 -1.05
C LEU A 162 22.70 1.76 -1.60
N THR A 163 21.80 1.94 -2.57
CA THR A 163 21.63 3.21 -3.30
C THR A 163 20.25 3.83 -3.13
N TYR A 164 19.38 3.17 -2.38
CA TYR A 164 18.08 3.73 -2.01
C TYR A 164 18.06 4.08 -0.52
N LYS A 165 18.00 5.38 -0.24
CA LYS A 165 18.19 5.94 1.11
C LYS A 165 17.21 5.35 2.14
N ALA A 166 15.91 5.29 1.81
CA ALA A 166 14.90 4.78 2.74
C ALA A 166 15.12 3.31 3.10
N VAL A 167 15.64 2.49 2.17
CA VAL A 167 16.00 1.09 2.44
C VAL A 167 17.22 1.03 3.36
N ALA A 168 18.24 1.84 3.09
CA ALA A 168 19.43 1.89 3.95
C ALA A 168 19.07 2.29 5.39
N GLU A 169 18.25 3.32 5.56
CA GLU A 169 17.74 3.75 6.87
C GLU A 169 16.95 2.66 7.59
N ALA A 170 16.06 1.95 6.88
CA ALA A 170 15.24 0.87 7.45
C ALA A 170 16.07 -0.31 7.97
N PHE A 171 17.23 -0.58 7.36
CA PHE A 171 18.15 -1.65 7.77
C PHE A 171 19.34 -1.15 8.62
N GLY A 172 19.42 0.14 8.92
CA GLY A 172 20.56 0.72 9.65
C GLY A 172 21.89 0.56 8.92
N MET A 173 21.85 0.58 7.57
CA MET A 173 23.01 0.39 6.71
C MET A 173 23.45 1.70 6.06
N GLU A 174 24.69 1.74 5.59
CA GLU A 174 25.24 2.90 4.90
C GLU A 174 24.60 3.09 3.52
N HIS A 175 24.21 4.33 3.20
CA HIS A 175 23.68 4.75 1.89
C HIS A 175 24.80 5.28 1.01
N SER A 176 24.76 4.95 -0.28
CA SER A 176 25.67 5.49 -1.31
C SER A 176 24.86 6.03 -2.49
N GLU A 177 25.23 7.20 -3.00
CA GLU A 177 24.62 7.75 -4.22
C GLU A 177 25.19 7.11 -5.49
N ILE A 178 24.38 7.09 -6.58
CA ILE A 178 24.75 6.69 -7.96
C ILE A 178 24.54 7.83 -8.94
#